data_a49a4cd30c5927962c5c4b132a1cfda8
#
_entry.id   a49a4cd30c5927962c5c4b132a1cfda8
#
_cell.length_a   1.000
_cell.length_b   1.000
_cell.length_c   1.000
_cell.angle_alpha   90.00
_cell.angle_beta   90.00
_cell.angle_gamma   90.00
#
_symmetry.space_group_name_H-M   'P 1'
#
loop_
_entity.id
_entity.type
_entity.pdbx_description
1 polymer ?
#
loop_
_entity_poly.entity_id
_entity_poly.type
_entity_poly.pdbx_seq_one_letter_code
_entity_poly.pdbx_strand_id
1 'polypeptide(L)'
;MSSSEPIEIPDLRALLAEASRPSATVTVPIKQGLREKIEAAEAELEALAESGGTKRMGAKSPLSVAAQKVRALEAEMAASALTFTFEALTHSERDQIRQDMRGRDNPDEMNLRAVAAMCRKVTGPDGAVYADTMTWEDFAALRDAIGVHTFALTVDAAADRAAGGQ
;
A
#
# COMPACT_ATOMS: atom_id res chain seq x y z
N MET A 1 58.70 -18.31 -9.52
CA MET A 1 57.79 -18.85 -8.47
C MET A 1 56.55 -17.97 -8.45
N SER A 2 55.45 -18.49 -8.98
CA SER A 2 54.17 -17.80 -8.92
C SER A 2 53.62 -17.99 -7.50
N SER A 3 53.60 -16.92 -6.71
CA SER A 3 52.86 -16.91 -5.47
C SER A 3 51.38 -16.92 -5.84
N SER A 4 50.75 -18.08 -5.78
CA SER A 4 49.29 -18.15 -5.79
C SER A 4 48.80 -17.55 -4.49
N GLU A 5 48.27 -16.33 -4.58
CA GLU A 5 47.49 -15.76 -3.44
C GLU A 5 46.35 -16.73 -3.13
N PRO A 6 46.15 -17.08 -1.84
CA PRO A 6 45.03 -17.93 -1.49
C PRO A 6 43.74 -17.24 -1.89
N ILE A 7 42.91 -17.91 -2.69
CA ILE A 7 41.56 -17.45 -2.97
C ILE A 7 40.81 -17.46 -1.65
N GLU A 8 40.49 -16.28 -1.12
CA GLU A 8 39.63 -16.16 0.04
C GLU A 8 38.25 -16.70 -0.33
N ILE A 9 37.89 -17.84 0.22
CA ILE A 9 36.55 -18.40 0.10
C ILE A 9 35.65 -17.59 1.04
N PRO A 10 34.67 -16.84 0.52
CA PRO A 10 33.77 -16.08 1.40
C PRO A 10 33.09 -17.00 2.41
N ASP A 11 33.01 -16.57 3.67
CA ASP A 11 32.26 -17.31 4.67
C ASP A 11 30.77 -17.27 4.32
N LEU A 12 30.23 -18.41 3.85
CA LEU A 12 28.84 -18.57 3.48
C LEU A 12 27.88 -18.17 4.61
N ARG A 13 28.25 -18.45 5.85
CA ARG A 13 27.42 -18.07 7.02
C ARG A 13 27.33 -16.56 7.20
N ALA A 14 28.44 -15.85 6.98
CA ALA A 14 28.46 -14.39 7.01
C ALA A 14 27.60 -13.80 5.88
N LEU A 15 27.69 -14.35 4.66
CA LEU A 15 26.83 -13.95 3.54
C LEU A 15 25.36 -14.22 3.82
N LEU A 16 25.02 -15.38 4.39
CA LEU A 16 23.64 -15.71 4.75
C LEU A 16 23.10 -14.84 5.87
N ALA A 17 23.94 -14.37 6.80
CA ALA A 17 23.54 -13.43 7.84
C ALA A 17 23.20 -12.04 7.27
N GLU A 18 23.80 -11.65 6.15
CA GLU A 18 23.50 -10.41 5.44
C GLU A 18 22.33 -10.55 4.44
N ALA A 19 21.87 -11.76 4.18
CA ALA A 19 20.79 -12.02 3.25
C ALA A 19 19.49 -11.40 3.75
N SER A 20 18.83 -10.65 2.88
CA SER A 20 17.52 -10.08 3.11
C SER A 20 16.49 -10.70 2.16
N ARG A 21 15.26 -10.84 2.64
CA ARG A 21 14.16 -11.31 1.81
C ARG A 21 13.66 -10.18 0.90
N PRO A 22 13.17 -10.49 -0.31
CA PRO A 22 12.49 -9.52 -1.14
C PRO A 22 11.38 -8.82 -0.36
N SER A 23 11.30 -7.51 -0.49
CA SER A 23 10.31 -6.68 0.16
C SER A 23 9.69 -5.69 -0.82
N ALA A 24 8.47 -5.25 -0.53
CA ALA A 24 7.79 -4.21 -1.27
C ALA A 24 6.92 -3.38 -0.32
N THR A 25 6.75 -2.12 -0.65
CA THR A 25 5.86 -1.20 0.07
C THR A 25 4.81 -0.65 -0.86
N VAL A 26 3.64 -0.35 -0.31
CA VAL A 26 2.57 0.35 -1.01
C VAL A 26 1.84 1.27 -0.06
N THR A 27 1.49 2.46 -0.53
CA THR A 27 0.68 3.44 0.21
C THR A 27 -0.70 3.51 -0.41
N VAL A 28 -1.72 3.28 0.40
CA VAL A 28 -3.12 3.21 -0.04
C VAL A 28 -3.97 4.17 0.77
N PRO A 29 -4.60 5.17 0.13
CA PRO A 29 -5.62 5.98 0.80
C PRO A 29 -6.83 5.11 1.14
N ILE A 30 -7.28 5.16 2.39
CA ILE A 30 -8.40 4.33 2.85
C ILE A 30 -9.76 4.95 2.52
N LYS A 31 -9.87 6.28 2.58
CA LYS A 31 -11.11 6.99 2.26
C LYS A 31 -11.33 7.13 0.75
N GLN A 32 -11.49 6.00 0.06
CA GLN A 32 -11.68 5.95 -1.39
C GLN A 32 -12.94 6.67 -1.87
N GLY A 33 -13.98 6.76 -1.05
CA GLY A 33 -15.20 7.53 -1.36
C GLY A 33 -14.97 9.05 -1.56
N LEU A 34 -13.82 9.57 -1.10
CA LEU A 34 -13.44 10.96 -1.38
C LEU A 34 -13.04 11.19 -2.85
N ARG A 35 -12.70 10.15 -3.59
CA ARG A 35 -12.29 10.25 -5.00
C ARG A 35 -13.38 10.89 -5.87
N GLU A 36 -14.61 10.43 -5.74
CA GLU A 36 -15.76 11.01 -6.45
C GLU A 36 -15.99 12.48 -6.10
N LYS A 37 -15.82 12.82 -4.81
CA LYS A 37 -15.95 14.21 -4.34
C LYS A 37 -14.83 15.10 -4.89
N ILE A 38 -13.61 14.59 -5.00
CA ILE A 38 -12.47 15.29 -5.59
C ILE A 38 -12.73 15.52 -7.08
N GLU A 39 -13.14 14.50 -7.84
CA GLU A 39 -13.47 14.62 -9.26
C GLU A 39 -14.58 15.64 -9.51
N ALA A 40 -15.63 15.63 -8.69
CA ALA A 40 -16.71 16.62 -8.77
C ALA A 40 -16.23 18.05 -8.45
N ALA A 41 -15.37 18.20 -7.45
CA ALA A 41 -14.80 19.50 -7.08
C ALA A 41 -13.82 20.03 -8.14
N GLU A 42 -13.03 19.16 -8.76
CA GLU A 42 -12.14 19.51 -9.88
C GLU A 42 -12.95 19.95 -11.11
N ALA A 43 -14.05 19.26 -11.44
CA ALA A 43 -14.95 19.64 -12.52
C ALA A 43 -15.61 21.01 -12.26
N GLU A 44 -16.00 21.30 -11.01
CA GLU A 44 -16.52 22.61 -10.62
C GLU A 44 -15.46 23.70 -10.77
N LEU A 45 -14.22 23.43 -10.35
CA LEU A 45 -13.09 24.34 -10.49
C LEU A 45 -12.79 24.65 -11.97
N GLU A 46 -12.77 23.64 -12.80
CA GLU A 46 -12.56 23.77 -14.26
C GLU A 46 -13.65 24.61 -14.91
N ALA A 47 -14.93 24.36 -14.58
CA ALA A 47 -16.06 25.13 -15.08
C ALA A 47 -15.98 26.61 -14.66
N LEU A 48 -15.56 26.91 -13.44
CA LEU A 48 -15.36 28.28 -12.94
C LEU A 48 -14.17 28.97 -13.63
N ALA A 49 -13.09 28.24 -13.92
CA ALA A 49 -11.94 28.75 -14.66
C ALA A 49 -12.30 29.14 -16.10
N GLU A 50 -13.12 28.31 -16.78
CA GLU A 50 -13.61 28.57 -18.14
C GLU A 50 -14.57 29.73 -18.22
N SER A 51 -15.38 29.96 -17.19
CA SER A 51 -16.34 31.06 -17.13
C SER A 51 -15.74 32.44 -16.83
N GLY A 52 -14.41 32.49 -16.60
CA GLY A 52 -13.65 33.73 -16.39
C GLY A 52 -13.87 34.45 -15.06
N GLY A 53 -14.46 33.77 -14.07
CA GLY A 53 -14.67 34.17 -12.68
C GLY A 53 -14.73 35.66 -12.39
N THR A 54 -15.88 36.23 -12.13
CA THR A 54 -16.04 37.64 -11.76
C THR A 54 -15.34 37.93 -10.42
N LYS A 55 -14.26 38.70 -10.46
CA LYS A 55 -13.62 39.24 -9.25
C LYS A 55 -14.55 40.29 -8.62
N ARG A 56 -15.18 39.96 -7.53
CA ARG A 56 -15.81 40.98 -6.65
C ARG A 56 -14.76 41.47 -5.69
N MET A 57 -14.57 42.82 -5.62
CA MET A 57 -13.70 43.45 -4.62
C MET A 57 -14.18 43.09 -3.20
N GLY A 58 -13.27 42.56 -2.36
CA GLY A 58 -13.55 42.29 -0.94
C GLY A 58 -14.11 40.90 -0.60
N ALA A 59 -14.44 40.06 -1.59
CA ALA A 59 -14.86 38.66 -1.38
C ALA A 59 -13.83 37.70 -1.95
N LYS A 60 -13.63 36.54 -1.30
CA LYS A 60 -12.88 35.43 -1.88
C LYS A 60 -13.49 35.08 -3.24
N SER A 61 -12.68 35.01 -4.31
CA SER A 61 -13.19 34.66 -5.62
C SER A 61 -13.78 33.24 -5.59
N PRO A 62 -14.86 32.96 -6.33
CA PRO A 62 -15.41 31.60 -6.44
C PRO A 62 -14.36 30.57 -6.87
N LEU A 63 -13.43 30.97 -7.72
CA LEU A 63 -12.32 30.13 -8.17
C LEU A 63 -11.38 29.76 -7.01
N SER A 64 -11.04 30.71 -6.14
CA SER A 64 -10.21 30.47 -4.95
C SER A 64 -10.89 29.52 -3.95
N VAL A 65 -12.20 29.68 -3.73
CA VAL A 65 -12.99 28.80 -2.86
C VAL A 65 -13.04 27.37 -3.42
N ALA A 66 -13.28 27.22 -4.72
CA ALA A 66 -13.28 25.92 -5.40
C ALA A 66 -11.90 25.23 -5.34
N ALA A 67 -10.81 25.99 -5.55
CA ALA A 67 -9.44 25.45 -5.43
C ALA A 67 -9.12 25.01 -4.00
N GLN A 68 -9.55 25.75 -2.98
CA GLN A 68 -9.39 25.37 -1.57
C GLN A 68 -10.17 24.10 -1.23
N LYS A 69 -11.38 23.92 -1.78
CA LYS A 69 -12.20 22.72 -1.60
C LYS A 69 -11.49 21.48 -2.15
N VAL A 70 -10.93 21.54 -3.36
CA VAL A 70 -10.15 20.46 -3.95
C VAL A 70 -8.97 20.10 -3.04
N ARG A 71 -8.16 21.06 -2.64
CA ARG A 71 -7.00 20.84 -1.77
C ARG A 71 -7.38 20.25 -0.41
N ALA A 72 -8.49 20.67 0.17
CA ALA A 72 -8.97 20.13 1.44
C ALA A 72 -9.38 18.67 1.33
N LEU A 73 -10.06 18.30 0.24
CA LEU A 73 -10.45 16.90 -0.04
C LEU A 73 -9.23 16.01 -0.33
N GLU A 74 -8.28 16.50 -1.12
CA GLU A 74 -7.02 15.80 -1.39
C GLU A 74 -6.21 15.59 -0.10
N ALA A 75 -6.13 16.60 0.76
CA ALA A 75 -5.45 16.51 2.05
C ALA A 75 -6.14 15.51 2.99
N GLU A 76 -7.46 15.49 3.02
CA GLU A 76 -8.23 14.51 3.80
C GLU A 76 -7.99 13.08 3.29
N MET A 77 -7.96 12.89 1.97
CA MET A 77 -7.65 11.59 1.37
C MET A 77 -6.23 11.13 1.71
N ALA A 78 -5.25 12.01 1.56
CA ALA A 78 -3.85 11.74 1.90
C ALA A 78 -3.66 11.43 3.39
N ALA A 79 -4.37 12.14 4.27
CA ALA A 79 -4.34 11.89 5.71
C ALA A 79 -4.94 10.53 6.11
N SER A 80 -5.74 9.90 5.23
CA SER A 80 -6.27 8.55 5.43
C SER A 80 -5.34 7.44 4.92
N ALA A 81 -4.21 7.77 4.30
CA ALA A 81 -3.34 6.78 3.67
C ALA A 81 -2.62 5.90 4.69
N LEU A 82 -2.58 4.61 4.41
CA LEU A 82 -1.77 3.64 5.13
C LEU A 82 -0.67 3.09 4.22
N THR A 83 0.52 2.92 4.79
CA THR A 83 1.65 2.31 4.09
C THR A 83 1.85 0.90 4.63
N PHE A 84 1.77 -0.07 3.73
CA PHE A 84 1.97 -1.48 4.02
C PHE A 84 3.36 -1.90 3.54
N THR A 85 4.07 -2.63 4.39
CA THR A 85 5.37 -3.24 4.04
C THR A 85 5.24 -4.74 4.05
N PHE A 86 5.54 -5.36 2.91
CA PHE A 86 5.48 -6.81 2.70
C PHE A 86 6.87 -7.38 2.53
N GLU A 87 7.07 -8.60 3.02
CA GLU A 87 8.26 -9.42 2.77
C GLU A 87 7.85 -10.81 2.28
N ALA A 88 8.70 -11.44 1.47
CA ALA A 88 8.49 -12.80 1.03
C ALA A 88 8.32 -13.76 2.21
N LEU A 89 7.43 -14.72 2.06
CA LEU A 89 7.19 -15.77 3.06
C LEU A 89 8.40 -16.69 3.21
N THR A 90 8.67 -17.09 4.44
CA THR A 90 9.56 -18.22 4.73
C THR A 90 8.87 -19.54 4.40
N HIS A 91 9.65 -20.63 4.32
CA HIS A 91 9.10 -21.97 4.13
C HIS A 91 8.13 -22.35 5.26
N SER A 92 8.51 -22.06 6.50
CA SER A 92 7.69 -22.32 7.69
C SER A 92 6.36 -21.57 7.67
N GLU A 93 6.36 -20.30 7.27
CA GLU A 93 5.13 -19.50 7.14
C GLU A 93 4.19 -20.07 6.07
N ARG A 94 4.73 -20.52 4.94
CA ARG A 94 3.95 -21.20 3.88
C ARG A 94 3.33 -22.49 4.38
N ASP A 95 4.09 -23.29 5.11
CA ASP A 95 3.60 -24.55 5.67
C ASP A 95 2.50 -24.30 6.71
N GLN A 96 2.63 -23.26 7.52
CA GLN A 96 1.61 -22.87 8.48
C GLN A 96 0.30 -22.51 7.76
N ILE A 97 0.34 -21.72 6.70
CA ILE A 97 -0.84 -21.38 5.90
C ILE A 97 -1.49 -22.63 5.32
N ARG A 98 -0.69 -23.57 4.78
CA ARG A 98 -1.22 -24.85 4.26
C ARG A 98 -1.89 -25.68 5.35
N GLN A 99 -1.33 -25.71 6.56
CA GLN A 99 -1.92 -26.39 7.69
C GLN A 99 -3.26 -25.75 8.11
N ASP A 100 -3.30 -24.42 8.19
CA ASP A 100 -4.50 -23.66 8.56
C ASP A 100 -5.63 -23.84 7.53
N MET A 101 -5.27 -24.05 6.26
CA MET A 101 -6.21 -24.27 5.15
C MET A 101 -6.54 -25.73 4.90
N ARG A 102 -6.00 -26.66 5.71
CA ARG A 102 -6.24 -28.09 5.52
C ARG A 102 -7.73 -28.43 5.60
N GLY A 103 -8.25 -29.05 4.53
CA GLY A 103 -9.66 -29.41 4.42
C GLY A 103 -10.60 -28.26 4.03
N ARG A 104 -10.03 -27.10 3.70
CA ARG A 104 -10.77 -25.94 3.18
C ARG A 104 -10.38 -25.70 1.72
N ASP A 105 -11.37 -25.59 0.85
CA ASP A 105 -11.19 -25.21 -0.56
C ASP A 105 -11.68 -23.78 -0.75
N ASN A 106 -10.88 -22.81 -0.32
CA ASN A 106 -11.17 -21.39 -0.45
C ASN A 106 -9.89 -20.64 -0.88
N PRO A 107 -9.66 -20.51 -2.21
CA PRO A 107 -8.49 -19.83 -2.74
C PRO A 107 -8.41 -18.36 -2.31
N ASP A 108 -9.54 -17.69 -2.14
CA ASP A 108 -9.62 -16.30 -1.70
C ASP A 108 -9.09 -16.14 -0.26
N GLU A 109 -9.55 -16.98 0.67
CA GLU A 109 -9.02 -17.00 2.04
C GLU A 109 -7.53 -17.35 2.06
N MET A 110 -7.09 -18.32 1.25
CA MET A 110 -5.69 -18.69 1.14
C MET A 110 -4.82 -17.49 0.71
N ASN A 111 -5.27 -16.76 -0.30
CA ASN A 111 -4.57 -15.54 -0.76
C ASN A 111 -4.49 -14.47 0.33
N LEU A 112 -5.60 -14.19 1.00
CA LEU A 112 -5.63 -13.22 2.10
C LEU A 112 -4.74 -13.62 3.28
N ARG A 113 -4.68 -14.91 3.61
CA ARG A 113 -3.77 -15.43 4.64
C ARG A 113 -2.31 -15.27 4.24
N ALA A 114 -1.97 -15.48 2.96
CA ALA A 114 -0.63 -15.24 2.43
C ALA A 114 -0.25 -13.75 2.51
N VAL A 115 -1.14 -12.86 2.06
CA VAL A 115 -0.95 -11.41 2.16
C VAL A 115 -0.76 -10.96 3.61
N ALA A 116 -1.58 -11.45 4.53
CA ALA A 116 -1.48 -11.14 5.95
C ALA A 116 -0.14 -11.59 6.55
N ALA A 117 0.31 -12.82 6.23
CA ALA A 117 1.59 -13.35 6.70
C ALA A 117 2.80 -12.60 6.11
N MET A 118 2.69 -12.06 4.91
CA MET A 118 3.72 -11.25 4.26
C MET A 118 3.80 -9.83 4.83
N CYS A 119 2.70 -9.30 5.39
CA CYS A 119 2.65 -7.94 5.93
C CYS A 119 3.44 -7.85 7.23
N ARG A 120 4.50 -7.02 7.24
CA ARG A 120 5.38 -6.85 8.41
C ARG A 120 5.10 -5.57 9.17
N LYS A 121 4.55 -4.56 8.50
CA LYS A 121 4.36 -3.25 9.09
C LYS A 121 3.23 -2.49 8.39
N VAL A 122 2.45 -1.76 9.18
CA VAL A 122 1.46 -0.81 8.68
C VAL A 122 1.69 0.52 9.36
N THR A 123 1.92 1.57 8.58
CA THR A 123 2.17 2.92 9.10
C THR A 123 1.21 3.93 8.51
N GLY A 124 0.90 4.96 9.28
CA GLY A 124 0.14 6.12 8.81
C GLY A 124 1.00 7.18 8.14
N PRO A 125 0.38 8.30 7.66
CA PRO A 125 1.07 9.37 6.96
C PRO A 125 2.14 10.09 7.80
N ASP A 126 1.99 10.07 9.11
CA ASP A 126 2.92 10.63 10.11
C ASP A 126 4.04 9.68 10.50
N GLY A 127 4.09 8.48 9.91
CA GLY A 127 5.04 7.42 10.25
C GLY A 127 4.69 6.65 11.53
N ALA A 128 3.57 6.95 12.18
CA ALA A 128 3.10 6.17 13.33
C ALA A 128 2.76 4.74 12.91
N VAL A 129 3.22 3.76 13.70
CA VAL A 129 2.91 2.35 13.49
C VAL A 129 1.51 2.07 14.00
N TYR A 130 0.59 1.67 13.12
CA TYR A 130 -0.78 1.33 13.48
C TYR A 130 -0.92 -0.12 13.92
N ALA A 131 -0.20 -1.03 13.27
CA ALA A 131 -0.19 -2.44 13.61
C ALA A 131 1.14 -3.06 13.21
N ASP A 132 1.67 -3.93 14.06
CA ASP A 132 2.81 -4.78 13.72
C ASP A 132 2.38 -5.99 12.88
N THR A 133 1.15 -6.46 13.10
CA THR A 133 0.56 -7.58 12.39
C THR A 133 -0.91 -7.31 12.07
N MET A 134 -1.33 -7.66 10.87
CA MET A 134 -2.73 -7.71 10.45
C MET A 134 -3.15 -9.15 10.21
N THR A 135 -4.37 -9.49 10.59
CA THR A 135 -4.95 -10.80 10.29
C THR A 135 -5.51 -10.85 8.87
N TRP A 136 -5.82 -12.03 8.37
CA TRP A 136 -6.44 -12.15 7.05
C TRP A 136 -7.86 -11.54 7.02
N GLU A 137 -8.58 -11.57 8.15
CA GLU A 137 -9.88 -10.90 8.32
C GLU A 137 -9.75 -9.38 8.22
N ASP A 138 -8.67 -8.79 8.74
CA ASP A 138 -8.38 -7.37 8.61
C ASP A 138 -8.16 -7.00 7.14
N PHE A 139 -7.44 -7.81 6.38
CA PHE A 139 -7.26 -7.61 4.94
C PHE A 139 -8.54 -7.83 4.15
N ALA A 140 -9.41 -8.75 4.55
CA ALA A 140 -10.74 -8.88 3.96
C ALA A 140 -11.57 -7.62 4.18
N ALA A 141 -11.58 -7.08 5.40
CA ALA A 141 -12.26 -5.83 5.73
C ALA A 141 -11.67 -4.63 4.97
N LEU A 142 -10.35 -4.56 4.83
CA LEU A 142 -9.68 -3.54 4.02
C LEU A 142 -10.12 -3.62 2.55
N ARG A 143 -10.13 -4.82 1.97
CA ARG A 143 -10.57 -5.05 0.59
C ARG A 143 -12.01 -4.59 0.36
N ASP A 144 -12.89 -4.86 1.31
CA ASP A 144 -14.28 -4.40 1.24
C ASP A 144 -14.39 -2.87 1.35
N ALA A 145 -13.55 -2.26 2.18
CA ALA A 145 -13.54 -0.81 2.39
C ALA A 145 -13.00 -0.02 1.19
N ILE A 146 -11.92 -0.48 0.55
CA ILE A 146 -11.30 0.23 -0.58
C ILE A 146 -11.74 -0.27 -1.95
N GLY A 147 -12.45 -1.38 -2.00
CA GLY A 147 -12.92 -2.03 -3.22
C GLY A 147 -11.94 -3.07 -3.77
N VAL A 148 -12.48 -4.13 -4.33
CA VAL A 148 -11.72 -5.30 -4.84
C VAL A 148 -10.68 -4.88 -5.90
N HIS A 149 -11.06 -4.00 -6.82
CA HIS A 149 -10.17 -3.53 -7.88
C HIS A 149 -8.99 -2.73 -7.33
N THR A 150 -9.24 -1.77 -6.44
CA THR A 150 -8.19 -0.98 -5.79
C THR A 150 -7.26 -1.88 -4.97
N PHE A 151 -7.81 -2.84 -4.23
CA PHE A 151 -7.05 -3.81 -3.46
C PHE A 151 -6.12 -4.64 -4.36
N ALA A 152 -6.61 -5.14 -5.49
CA ALA A 152 -5.82 -5.92 -6.45
C ALA A 152 -4.65 -5.10 -7.04
N LEU A 153 -4.90 -3.84 -7.41
CA LEU A 153 -3.88 -2.97 -8.01
C LEU A 153 -2.85 -2.43 -7.00
N THR A 154 -3.13 -2.49 -5.71
CA THR A 154 -2.28 -1.93 -4.66
C THR A 154 -1.69 -3.01 -3.75
N VAL A 155 -2.48 -3.54 -2.86
CA VAL A 155 -2.05 -4.49 -1.82
C VAL A 155 -1.60 -5.81 -2.42
N ASP A 156 -2.44 -6.46 -3.25
CA ASP A 156 -2.08 -7.72 -3.91
C ASP A 156 -0.86 -7.55 -4.81
N ALA A 157 -0.80 -6.49 -5.61
CA ALA A 157 0.33 -6.22 -6.49
C ALA A 157 1.64 -6.00 -5.71
N ALA A 158 1.60 -5.35 -4.53
CA ALA A 158 2.76 -5.18 -3.67
C ALA A 158 3.20 -6.51 -3.03
N ALA A 159 2.24 -7.32 -2.56
CA ALA A 159 2.52 -8.65 -2.04
C ALA A 159 3.15 -9.56 -3.11
N ASP A 160 2.64 -9.53 -4.33
CA ASP A 160 3.21 -10.29 -5.46
C ASP A 160 4.65 -9.86 -5.78
N ARG A 161 4.94 -8.56 -5.76
CA ARG A 161 6.33 -8.06 -5.93
C ARG A 161 7.25 -8.55 -4.82
N ALA A 162 6.79 -8.53 -3.57
CA ALA A 162 7.56 -9.05 -2.44
C ALA A 162 7.78 -10.57 -2.54
N ALA A 163 6.81 -11.30 -3.11
CA ALA A 163 6.95 -12.73 -3.37
C ALA A 163 7.92 -13.08 -4.52
N GLY A 164 8.44 -12.09 -5.23
CA GLY A 164 9.34 -12.25 -6.37
C GLY A 164 8.62 -12.37 -7.71
N GLY A 165 7.34 -11.99 -7.79
CA GLY A 165 6.60 -11.82 -9.03
C GLY A 165 7.12 -10.60 -9.82
N GLN A 166 7.28 -10.76 -11.11
CA GLN A 166 7.63 -9.68 -12.02
C GLN A 166 6.39 -8.98 -12.55
#